data_931761b8b4a60c3cdcfa7b03451f90d8
#
_entry.id   931761b8b4a60c3cdcfa7b03451f90d8
#
_cell.length_a   1.000
_cell.length_b   1.000
_cell.length_c   1.000
_cell.angle_alpha   90.00
_cell.angle_beta   90.00
_cell.angle_gamma   90.00
#
_symmetry.space_group_name_H-M   'P 1'
#
loop_
_entity.id
_entity.type
_entity.pdbx_description
1 polymer ?
#
loop_
_entity_poly.entity_id
_entity_poly.type
_entity_poly.pdbx_seq_one_letter_code
_entity_poly.pdbx_strand_id
1 'polypeptide(L)'
;MTGWWPDGWRKASFSDEMVPESIRKTAVAGQVYRNPQTGHTLQKQATGRWKLTGGGDRMEKPSEAPSSSVPDISKMQKLAEGNYGIVYKDPKSGHAVKTLKPEKEWGEHEIELGKKMGELGHSPKVYSSSPSHIEMDFAHGKPLWSGGFFRTDEEKEKDLKMTPEQAQKSLAAIKDLHKMGFYHGDMHNEQFLTDGEGGKEATLIDYGLSGKIQDQPHKAIVDFNKVGKLIDIYRPEFDKDPYVNLVRKSVDAYKEAKGQSKAAVAKRSQIGLEYLDKLKQMG
;
A
#
# COMPACT_ATOMS: atom_id res chain seq x y z
N MET A 1 1.26 18.25 38.88
CA MET A 1 1.61 16.81 38.83
C MET A 1 2.65 16.65 37.74
N THR A 2 3.90 16.48 38.13
CA THR A 2 5.06 16.38 37.22
C THR A 2 5.24 14.93 36.82
N GLY A 3 5.01 14.64 35.51
CA GLY A 3 5.19 13.29 34.97
C GLY A 3 6.67 12.92 34.89
N TRP A 4 7.03 11.88 35.59
CA TRP A 4 8.33 11.23 35.51
C TRP A 4 8.50 10.49 34.18
N TRP A 5 9.53 10.85 33.41
CA TRP A 5 10.03 10.06 32.28
C TRP A 5 11.35 9.42 32.70
N PRO A 6 11.61 8.14 32.37
CA PRO A 6 12.89 7.50 32.69
C PRO A 6 14.05 8.20 31.96
N ASP A 7 15.12 8.48 32.68
CA ASP A 7 16.37 9.00 32.16
C ASP A 7 16.96 8.05 31.10
N GLY A 8 16.98 8.49 29.85
CA GLY A 8 17.57 7.76 28.73
C GLY A 8 16.99 8.06 27.36
N TRP A 9 15.78 8.57 27.26
CA TRP A 9 15.15 8.91 25.98
C TRP A 9 15.32 10.40 25.68
N ARG A 10 16.47 10.78 25.16
CA ARG A 10 16.62 12.10 24.52
C ARG A 10 15.90 12.02 23.17
N LYS A 11 14.81 12.77 22.99
CA LYS A 11 14.23 12.99 21.67
C LYS A 11 15.34 13.45 20.72
N ALA A 12 15.57 12.72 19.62
CA ALA A 12 16.38 13.21 18.53
C ALA A 12 15.84 14.59 18.12
N SER A 13 16.71 15.56 17.88
CA SER A 13 16.25 16.85 17.36
C SER A 13 15.74 16.62 15.93
N PHE A 14 14.77 17.40 15.49
CA PHE A 14 14.24 17.34 14.10
C PHE A 14 15.37 17.32 13.05
N SER A 15 16.46 18.03 13.31
CA SER A 15 17.65 18.03 12.44
C SER A 15 18.42 16.70 12.43
N ASP A 16 18.38 15.91 13.50
CA ASP A 16 19.05 14.60 13.52
C ASP A 16 18.28 13.57 12.66
N GLU A 17 16.96 13.69 12.56
CA GLU A 17 16.10 12.81 11.74
C GLU A 17 16.30 13.04 10.23
N MET A 18 16.74 14.21 9.82
CA MET A 18 17.03 14.54 8.42
C MET A 18 18.32 13.90 7.88
N VAL A 19 19.12 13.25 8.73
CA VAL A 19 20.40 12.61 8.37
C VAL A 19 20.27 11.10 8.51
N PRO A 20 20.58 10.31 7.47
CA PRO A 20 20.54 8.85 7.52
C PRO A 20 21.34 8.28 8.68
N GLU A 21 20.87 7.21 9.31
CA GLU A 21 21.48 6.62 10.50
C GLU A 21 22.92 6.17 10.27
N SER A 22 23.22 5.65 9.07
CA SER A 22 24.58 5.25 8.67
C SER A 22 25.55 6.42 8.74
N ILE A 23 25.13 7.62 8.30
CA ILE A 23 25.94 8.84 8.36
C ILE A 23 26.00 9.35 9.80
N ARG A 24 24.90 9.31 10.54
CA ARG A 24 24.88 9.76 11.95
C ARG A 24 25.88 9.01 12.82
N LYS A 25 26.04 7.68 12.60
CA LYS A 25 26.94 6.81 13.37
C LYS A 25 28.43 7.05 13.07
N THR A 26 28.78 7.42 11.84
CA THR A 26 30.17 7.52 11.39
C THR A 26 30.69 8.96 11.29
N ALA A 27 29.80 9.95 11.28
CA ALA A 27 30.19 11.34 11.08
C ALA A 27 30.95 11.92 12.27
N VAL A 28 32.00 12.69 11.97
CA VAL A 28 32.78 13.44 12.95
C VAL A 28 32.32 14.90 13.07
N ALA A 29 32.67 15.56 14.18
CA ALA A 29 32.39 17.00 14.38
C ALA A 29 32.94 17.84 13.22
N GLY A 30 32.13 18.79 12.75
CA GLY A 30 32.45 19.62 11.59
C GLY A 30 32.03 19.07 10.25
N GLN A 31 31.74 17.78 10.16
CA GLN A 31 31.27 17.14 8.91
C GLN A 31 29.94 17.74 8.46
N VAL A 32 29.84 18.02 7.16
CA VAL A 32 28.64 18.59 6.52
C VAL A 32 27.93 17.49 5.73
N TYR A 33 26.63 17.45 5.86
CA TYR A 33 25.72 16.60 5.09
C TYR A 33 24.67 17.46 4.39
N ARG A 34 24.51 17.28 3.08
CA ARG A 34 23.40 17.86 2.32
C ARG A 34 22.36 16.80 2.07
N ASN A 35 21.15 17.02 2.57
CA ASN A 35 20.03 16.10 2.33
C ASN A 35 19.60 16.18 0.86
N PRO A 36 19.67 15.08 0.09
CA PRO A 36 19.38 15.11 -1.35
C PRO A 36 17.89 15.33 -1.66
N GLN A 37 17.00 15.04 -0.70
CA GLN A 37 15.56 15.18 -0.89
C GLN A 37 15.04 16.60 -0.60
N THR A 38 15.65 17.25 0.39
CA THR A 38 15.20 18.57 0.87
C THR A 38 16.16 19.71 0.52
N GLY A 39 17.37 19.41 0.02
CA GLY A 39 18.43 20.37 -0.25
C GLY A 39 19.04 21.02 1.01
N HIS A 40 18.55 20.69 2.21
CA HIS A 40 19.06 21.26 3.44
C HIS A 40 20.49 20.80 3.73
N THR A 41 21.30 21.73 4.23
CA THR A 41 22.68 21.47 4.66
C THR A 41 22.74 21.44 6.17
N LEU A 42 23.26 20.35 6.73
CA LEU A 42 23.40 20.13 8.17
C LEU A 42 24.87 19.90 8.52
N GLN A 43 25.32 20.41 9.66
CA GLN A 43 26.69 20.23 10.15
C GLN A 43 26.68 19.52 11.50
N LYS A 44 27.54 18.50 11.63
CA LYS A 44 27.75 17.77 12.89
C LYS A 44 28.48 18.69 13.89
N GLN A 45 27.85 18.91 15.03
CA GLN A 45 28.42 19.71 16.13
C GLN A 45 29.31 18.85 17.04
N ALA A 46 30.21 19.48 17.78
CA ALA A 46 31.04 18.81 18.78
C ALA A 46 30.18 18.08 19.86
N THR A 47 28.97 18.57 20.09
CA THR A 47 27.98 17.95 21.00
C THR A 47 27.38 16.65 20.48
N GLY A 48 27.74 16.21 19.27
CA GLY A 48 27.17 15.05 18.60
C GLY A 48 25.84 15.31 17.88
N ARG A 49 25.27 16.51 17.98
CA ARG A 49 24.01 16.87 17.31
C ARG A 49 24.27 17.45 15.92
N TRP A 50 23.24 17.36 15.04
CA TRP A 50 23.26 18.02 13.74
C TRP A 50 22.58 19.38 13.81
N LYS A 51 23.21 20.41 13.25
CA LYS A 51 22.67 21.77 13.18
C LYS A 51 22.43 22.11 11.71
N LEU A 52 21.27 22.65 11.41
CA LEU A 52 20.94 23.21 10.10
C LEU A 52 21.83 24.44 9.85
N THR A 53 22.64 24.42 8.80
CA THR A 53 23.60 25.49 8.47
C THR A 53 23.30 26.15 7.13
N GLY A 54 22.49 25.53 6.27
CA GLY A 54 22.03 26.07 5.01
C GLY A 54 20.58 25.70 4.75
N GLY A 55 19.78 26.65 4.26
CA GLY A 55 18.48 26.36 3.69
C GLY A 55 18.66 25.61 2.38
N GLY A 56 17.78 24.67 2.06
CA GLY A 56 17.62 24.24 0.70
C GLY A 56 17.47 25.46 -0.20
N ASP A 57 18.02 25.39 -1.41
CA ASP A 57 17.72 26.41 -2.41
C ASP A 57 16.22 26.64 -2.36
N ARG A 58 15.82 27.92 -2.38
CA ARG A 58 14.41 28.22 -2.66
C ARG A 58 14.11 27.52 -3.98
N MET A 59 13.61 26.30 -3.90
CA MET A 59 12.83 25.82 -5.01
C MET A 59 11.80 26.92 -5.23
N GLU A 60 11.82 27.54 -6.41
CA GLU A 60 10.67 28.32 -6.86
C GLU A 60 9.47 27.50 -6.43
N LYS A 61 8.63 28.09 -5.56
CA LYS A 61 7.39 27.45 -5.14
C LYS A 61 6.82 26.83 -6.42
N PRO A 62 6.66 25.51 -6.50
CA PRO A 62 5.78 24.96 -7.50
C PRO A 62 4.50 25.75 -7.29
N SER A 63 4.00 26.40 -8.33
CA SER A 63 2.81 27.24 -8.33
C SER A 63 1.82 26.65 -7.34
N GLU A 64 1.59 27.31 -6.23
CA GLU A 64 0.75 26.99 -5.09
C GLU A 64 0.36 25.50 -5.03
N ALA A 65 1.05 24.74 -4.16
CA ALA A 65 0.51 23.45 -3.74
C ALA A 65 -0.95 23.73 -3.36
N PRO A 66 -1.93 23.03 -3.95
CA PRO A 66 -3.33 23.27 -3.67
C PRO A 66 -3.49 23.35 -2.16
N SER A 67 -4.05 24.43 -1.68
CA SER A 67 -4.17 24.79 -0.27
C SER A 67 -4.60 23.55 0.50
N SER A 68 -3.89 23.21 1.60
CA SER A 68 -4.21 22.11 2.50
C SER A 68 -5.50 22.33 3.30
N SER A 69 -6.44 23.07 2.72
CA SER A 69 -7.80 23.19 3.23
C SER A 69 -8.47 21.83 3.07
N VAL A 70 -8.93 21.26 4.17
CA VAL A 70 -9.81 20.09 4.16
C VAL A 70 -10.88 20.33 3.09
N PRO A 71 -11.04 19.43 2.10
CA PRO A 71 -12.03 19.63 1.05
C PRO A 71 -13.43 19.85 1.66
N ASP A 72 -14.20 20.77 1.10
CA ASP A 72 -15.59 21.00 1.53
C ASP A 72 -16.48 19.81 1.13
N ILE A 73 -16.47 18.78 1.96
CA ILE A 73 -17.23 17.53 1.75
C ILE A 73 -18.75 17.74 1.79
N SER A 74 -19.23 18.89 2.29
CA SER A 74 -20.68 19.18 2.38
C SER A 74 -21.38 19.23 1.02
N LYS A 75 -20.63 19.50 -0.05
CA LYS A 75 -21.10 19.57 -1.43
C LYS A 75 -20.76 18.32 -2.26
N MET A 76 -20.10 17.33 -1.66
CA MET A 76 -19.68 16.13 -2.33
C MET A 76 -20.72 15.02 -2.18
N GLN A 77 -20.79 14.14 -3.18
CA GLN A 77 -21.62 12.95 -3.12
C GLN A 77 -20.90 11.86 -2.34
N LYS A 78 -21.47 11.39 -1.23
CA LYS A 78 -20.95 10.21 -0.51
C LYS A 78 -21.11 8.97 -1.39
N LEU A 79 -20.01 8.26 -1.63
CA LEU A 79 -19.96 7.03 -2.42
C LEU A 79 -19.95 5.78 -1.55
N ALA A 80 -19.08 5.74 -0.54
CA ALA A 80 -18.89 4.58 0.33
C ALA A 80 -18.45 5.01 1.72
N GLU A 81 -18.67 4.14 2.69
CA GLU A 81 -18.18 4.30 4.06
C GLU A 81 -17.64 2.95 4.56
N GLY A 82 -16.38 2.95 4.98
CA GLY A 82 -15.71 1.82 5.61
C GLY A 82 -15.41 2.06 7.09
N ASN A 83 -14.64 1.15 7.70
CA ASN A 83 -14.27 1.24 9.11
C ASN A 83 -13.33 2.41 9.40
N TYR A 84 -12.46 2.77 8.46
CA TYR A 84 -11.43 3.79 8.63
C TYR A 84 -11.82 5.15 8.07
N GLY A 85 -12.62 5.19 7.01
CA GLY A 85 -12.90 6.43 6.30
C GLY A 85 -14.18 6.42 5.48
N ILE A 86 -14.39 7.54 4.82
CA ILE A 86 -15.52 7.78 3.93
C ILE A 86 -14.97 8.26 2.58
N VAL A 87 -15.52 7.75 1.50
CA VAL A 87 -15.17 8.15 0.13
C VAL A 87 -16.30 9.00 -0.44
N TYR A 88 -15.93 10.14 -0.98
CA TYR A 88 -16.83 11.09 -1.64
C TYR A 88 -16.43 11.27 -3.09
N LYS A 89 -17.37 11.70 -3.94
CA LYS A 89 -17.10 12.22 -5.27
C LYS A 89 -17.28 13.72 -5.28
N ASP A 90 -16.24 14.44 -5.69
CA ASP A 90 -16.34 15.88 -5.92
C ASP A 90 -17.04 16.13 -7.27
N PRO A 91 -18.21 16.80 -7.30
CA PRO A 91 -18.91 17.08 -8.54
C PRO A 91 -18.21 18.09 -9.44
N LYS A 92 -17.25 18.85 -8.92
CA LYS A 92 -16.52 19.87 -9.67
C LYS A 92 -15.32 19.29 -10.42
N SER A 93 -14.46 18.55 -9.70
CA SER A 93 -13.27 17.91 -10.30
C SER A 93 -13.60 16.56 -10.92
N GLY A 94 -14.67 15.91 -10.48
CA GLY A 94 -14.96 14.50 -10.79
C GLY A 94 -14.12 13.51 -10.02
N HIS A 95 -13.20 13.95 -9.16
CA HIS A 95 -12.30 13.11 -8.38
C HIS A 95 -13.00 12.43 -7.22
N ALA A 96 -12.39 11.35 -6.73
CA ALA A 96 -12.73 10.74 -5.45
C ALA A 96 -11.88 11.37 -4.34
N VAL A 97 -12.52 11.63 -3.19
CA VAL A 97 -11.88 12.12 -1.98
C VAL A 97 -12.15 11.13 -0.86
N LYS A 98 -11.11 10.42 -0.40
CA LYS A 98 -11.17 9.55 0.78
C LYS A 98 -10.77 10.38 2.00
N THR A 99 -11.66 10.46 3.00
CA THR A 99 -11.40 11.13 4.27
C THR A 99 -11.33 10.11 5.40
N LEU A 100 -10.50 10.37 6.40
CA LEU A 100 -10.48 9.56 7.61
C LEU A 100 -11.68 9.88 8.53
N LYS A 101 -12.16 8.88 9.24
CA LYS A 101 -13.06 9.08 10.38
C LYS A 101 -12.30 9.68 11.55
N PRO A 102 -12.98 10.40 12.49
CA PRO A 102 -12.35 10.87 13.71
C PRO A 102 -11.57 9.76 14.43
N GLU A 103 -10.41 10.09 14.97
CA GLU A 103 -9.52 9.16 15.70
C GLU A 103 -8.95 7.99 14.89
N LYS A 104 -9.05 8.04 13.56
CA LYS A 104 -8.40 7.08 12.66
C LYS A 104 -7.16 7.69 12.02
N GLU A 105 -6.22 6.84 11.69
CA GLU A 105 -4.99 7.19 10.98
C GLU A 105 -4.90 6.39 9.68
N TRP A 106 -4.16 6.92 8.70
CA TRP A 106 -3.83 6.17 7.51
C TRP A 106 -2.98 4.95 7.85
N GLY A 107 -3.16 3.87 7.12
CA GLY A 107 -2.20 2.77 7.15
C GLY A 107 -0.79 3.26 6.85
N GLU A 108 0.23 2.69 7.51
CA GLU A 108 1.63 3.14 7.42
C GLU A 108 2.11 3.36 5.98
N HIS A 109 1.63 2.56 5.03
CA HIS A 109 2.05 2.58 3.63
C HIS A 109 0.95 3.00 2.66
N GLU A 110 -0.25 3.32 3.13
CA GLU A 110 -1.44 3.52 2.30
C GLU A 110 -1.25 4.61 1.25
N ILE A 111 -0.77 5.78 1.66
CA ILE A 111 -0.57 6.94 0.76
C ILE A 111 0.56 6.66 -0.23
N GLU A 112 1.68 6.11 0.25
CA GLU A 112 2.85 5.82 -0.59
C GLU A 112 2.51 4.78 -1.66
N LEU A 113 1.86 3.69 -1.26
CA LEU A 113 1.45 2.63 -2.19
C LEU A 113 0.37 3.10 -3.14
N GLY A 114 -0.63 3.86 -2.66
CA GLY A 114 -1.64 4.44 -3.53
C GLY A 114 -1.03 5.29 -4.66
N LYS A 115 -0.03 6.12 -4.35
CA LYS A 115 0.70 6.91 -5.35
C LYS A 115 1.44 6.02 -6.35
N LYS A 116 2.28 5.10 -5.86
CA LYS A 116 3.08 4.21 -6.72
C LYS A 116 2.23 3.32 -7.61
N MET A 117 1.20 2.71 -7.05
CA MET A 117 0.30 1.84 -7.80
C MET A 117 -0.56 2.64 -8.79
N GLY A 118 -0.91 3.87 -8.45
CA GLY A 118 -1.59 4.80 -9.38
C GLY A 118 -0.69 5.21 -10.55
N GLU A 119 0.60 5.46 -10.32
CA GLU A 119 1.59 5.74 -11.36
C GLU A 119 1.79 4.54 -12.32
N LEU A 120 1.68 3.32 -11.81
CA LEU A 120 1.73 2.08 -12.61
C LEU A 120 0.41 1.76 -13.32
N GLY A 121 -0.66 2.52 -13.07
CA GLY A 121 -1.98 2.31 -13.67
C GLY A 121 -2.79 1.16 -13.06
N HIS A 122 -2.37 0.65 -11.88
CA HIS A 122 -3.06 -0.43 -11.17
C HIS A 122 -4.12 0.07 -10.18
N SER A 123 -4.04 1.35 -9.81
CA SER A 123 -4.91 2.00 -8.84
C SER A 123 -5.32 3.39 -9.32
N PRO A 124 -6.32 4.03 -8.70
CA PRO A 124 -6.62 5.43 -8.98
C PRO A 124 -5.39 6.30 -8.74
N LYS A 125 -5.08 7.19 -9.68
CA LYS A 125 -3.96 8.12 -9.55
C LYS A 125 -4.23 9.09 -8.39
N VAL A 126 -3.29 9.23 -7.46
CA VAL A 126 -3.38 10.16 -6.35
C VAL A 126 -2.87 11.53 -6.78
N TYR A 127 -3.69 12.56 -6.66
CA TYR A 127 -3.36 13.96 -6.98
C TYR A 127 -2.82 14.71 -5.77
N SER A 128 -3.49 14.57 -4.63
CA SER A 128 -3.08 15.19 -3.39
C SER A 128 -3.34 14.28 -2.18
N SER A 129 -2.59 14.50 -1.12
CA SER A 129 -2.77 13.77 0.13
C SER A 129 -2.38 14.63 1.32
N SER A 130 -3.10 14.46 2.42
CA SER A 130 -2.85 15.12 3.70
C SER A 130 -3.07 14.13 4.84
N PRO A 131 -2.82 14.51 6.10
CA PRO A 131 -3.17 13.68 7.25
C PRO A 131 -4.67 13.36 7.37
N SER A 132 -5.56 14.11 6.71
CA SER A 132 -7.02 13.97 6.82
C SER A 132 -7.71 13.43 5.58
N HIS A 133 -7.10 13.53 4.40
CA HIS A 133 -7.72 13.11 3.14
C HIS A 133 -6.71 12.72 2.05
N ILE A 134 -7.19 11.93 1.10
CA ILE A 134 -6.51 11.59 -0.16
C ILE A 134 -7.47 11.96 -1.29
N GLU A 135 -7.01 12.78 -2.24
CA GLU A 135 -7.70 13.07 -3.49
C GLU A 135 -7.09 12.25 -4.62
N MET A 136 -7.92 11.53 -5.37
CA MET A 136 -7.50 10.60 -6.40
C MET A 136 -8.50 10.54 -7.55
N ASP A 137 -8.12 9.89 -8.65
CA ASP A 137 -9.06 9.57 -9.72
C ASP A 137 -10.30 8.87 -9.17
N PHE A 138 -11.45 9.20 -9.75
CA PHE A 138 -12.64 8.40 -9.52
C PHE A 138 -12.49 7.07 -10.27
N ALA A 139 -12.25 5.99 -9.52
CA ALA A 139 -12.21 4.65 -10.10
C ALA A 139 -13.59 4.27 -10.65
N HIS A 140 -13.66 4.14 -11.97
CA HIS A 140 -14.86 3.61 -12.61
C HIS A 140 -14.93 2.11 -12.39
N GLY A 141 -16.13 1.62 -12.14
CA GLY A 141 -16.36 0.20 -11.94
C GLY A 141 -17.15 -0.10 -10.66
N LYS A 142 -17.41 -1.36 -10.48
CA LYS A 142 -18.09 -1.89 -9.28
C LYS A 142 -17.24 -3.01 -8.70
N PRO A 143 -17.27 -3.20 -7.38
CA PRO A 143 -16.75 -4.43 -6.81
C PRO A 143 -17.37 -5.61 -7.54
N LEU A 144 -16.60 -6.65 -7.81
CA LEU A 144 -17.09 -7.88 -8.42
C LEU A 144 -18.24 -8.48 -7.64
N TRP A 145 -18.36 -8.06 -6.41
CA TRP A 145 -19.42 -8.47 -5.54
C TRP A 145 -19.72 -7.40 -4.47
N SER A 146 -21.02 -7.13 -4.23
CA SER A 146 -21.53 -6.13 -3.29
C SER A 146 -22.50 -6.72 -2.26
N GLY A 147 -22.31 -7.92 -1.78
CA GLY A 147 -23.19 -8.57 -0.81
C GLY A 147 -22.53 -8.77 0.56
N GLY A 148 -23.23 -8.43 1.67
CA GLY A 148 -22.74 -8.49 3.04
C GLY A 148 -22.28 -9.89 3.51
N PHE A 149 -21.75 -9.98 4.73
CA PHE A 149 -21.16 -11.18 5.35
C PHE A 149 -22.09 -12.42 5.46
N PHE A 150 -23.39 -12.22 5.31
CA PHE A 150 -24.40 -13.28 5.44
C PHE A 150 -24.96 -13.67 4.06
N ARG A 151 -24.26 -14.58 3.38
CA ARG A 151 -24.69 -15.13 2.07
C ARG A 151 -25.06 -16.59 2.17
N THR A 152 -26.06 -16.98 1.40
CA THR A 152 -26.33 -18.39 1.12
C THR A 152 -25.25 -18.99 0.23
N ASP A 153 -25.08 -20.31 0.27
CA ASP A 153 -24.10 -20.98 -0.60
C ASP A 153 -24.44 -20.83 -2.09
N GLU A 154 -25.71 -20.70 -2.45
CA GLU A 154 -26.19 -20.42 -3.81
C GLU A 154 -25.77 -19.00 -4.30
N GLU A 155 -25.71 -18.00 -3.39
CA GLU A 155 -25.22 -16.67 -3.72
C GLU A 155 -23.71 -16.65 -3.88
N LYS A 156 -22.96 -17.51 -3.15
CA LYS A 156 -21.51 -17.66 -3.31
C LYS A 156 -21.14 -18.35 -4.62
N GLU A 157 -21.97 -19.29 -5.10
CA GLU A 157 -21.76 -19.96 -6.40
C GLU A 157 -21.98 -19.02 -7.59
N LYS A 158 -22.77 -17.97 -7.42
CA LYS A 158 -22.97 -16.91 -8.41
C LYS A 158 -21.85 -15.84 -8.39
N ASP A 159 -20.77 -16.07 -7.64
CA ASP A 159 -19.63 -15.16 -7.65
C ASP A 159 -19.12 -14.98 -9.07
N LEU A 160 -19.25 -13.76 -9.58
CA LEU A 160 -18.75 -13.39 -10.88
C LEU A 160 -17.24 -13.62 -10.88
N LYS A 161 -16.77 -14.56 -11.68
CA LYS A 161 -15.35 -14.73 -11.95
C LYS A 161 -14.87 -13.58 -12.83
N MET A 162 -13.67 -13.12 -12.61
CA MET A 162 -13.02 -12.20 -13.52
C MET A 162 -12.91 -12.79 -14.92
N THR A 163 -13.04 -11.94 -15.94
CA THR A 163 -12.64 -12.33 -17.29
C THR A 163 -11.13 -12.60 -17.33
N PRO A 164 -10.59 -13.28 -18.34
CA PRO A 164 -9.14 -13.47 -18.47
C PRO A 164 -8.35 -12.18 -18.43
N GLU A 165 -8.86 -11.12 -19.06
CA GLU A 165 -8.22 -9.79 -19.09
C GLU A 165 -8.24 -9.12 -17.71
N GLN A 166 -9.36 -9.12 -17.02
CA GLN A 166 -9.48 -8.60 -15.66
C GLN A 166 -8.55 -9.36 -14.70
N ALA A 167 -8.52 -10.69 -14.81
CA ALA A 167 -7.64 -11.54 -14.02
C ALA A 167 -6.16 -11.24 -14.28
N GLN A 168 -5.77 -11.04 -15.54
CA GLN A 168 -4.40 -10.67 -15.90
C GLN A 168 -3.99 -9.31 -15.33
N LYS A 169 -4.87 -8.29 -15.38
CA LYS A 169 -4.62 -6.98 -14.76
C LYS A 169 -4.51 -7.09 -13.26
N SER A 170 -5.38 -7.84 -12.61
CA SER A 170 -5.32 -8.07 -11.17
C SER A 170 -4.03 -8.77 -10.75
N LEU A 171 -3.61 -9.79 -11.50
CA LEU A 171 -2.33 -10.48 -11.28
C LEU A 171 -1.13 -9.55 -11.47
N ALA A 172 -1.17 -8.66 -12.49
CA ALA A 172 -0.12 -7.67 -12.70
C ALA A 172 -0.03 -6.68 -11.54
N ALA A 173 -1.17 -6.19 -11.05
CA ALA A 173 -1.22 -5.30 -9.89
C ALA A 173 -0.61 -5.96 -8.63
N ILE A 174 -1.00 -7.19 -8.32
CA ILE A 174 -0.45 -7.92 -7.17
C ILE A 174 1.05 -8.20 -7.36
N LYS A 175 1.46 -8.57 -8.58
CA LYS A 175 2.87 -8.81 -8.92
C LYS A 175 3.73 -7.59 -8.64
N ASP A 176 3.32 -6.41 -9.10
CA ASP A 176 4.09 -5.19 -8.95
C ASP A 176 4.11 -4.72 -7.49
N LEU A 177 3.00 -4.85 -6.74
CA LEU A 177 2.96 -4.61 -5.31
C LEU A 177 3.97 -5.50 -4.57
N HIS A 178 3.99 -6.81 -4.86
CA HIS A 178 4.91 -7.75 -4.24
C HIS A 178 6.37 -7.53 -4.67
N LYS A 179 6.63 -7.13 -5.92
CA LYS A 179 7.99 -6.73 -6.37
C LYS A 179 8.52 -5.52 -5.61
N MET A 180 7.66 -4.57 -5.23
CA MET A 180 8.02 -3.47 -4.35
C MET A 180 8.29 -3.91 -2.90
N GLY A 181 8.06 -5.18 -2.57
CA GLY A 181 8.28 -5.75 -1.24
C GLY A 181 7.10 -5.61 -0.28
N PHE A 182 5.90 -5.31 -0.78
CA PHE A 182 4.70 -5.13 0.04
C PHE A 182 3.64 -6.18 -0.26
N TYR A 183 2.89 -6.60 0.77
CA TYR A 183 1.64 -7.33 0.65
C TYR A 183 0.46 -6.39 0.84
N HIS A 184 -0.71 -6.73 0.31
CA HIS A 184 -1.91 -5.91 0.45
C HIS A 184 -2.54 -6.03 1.85
N GLY A 185 -2.62 -7.24 2.37
CA GLY A 185 -3.08 -7.56 3.72
C GLY A 185 -4.60 -7.68 3.89
N ASP A 186 -5.38 -7.02 3.05
CA ASP A 186 -6.85 -7.07 3.05
C ASP A 186 -7.41 -7.49 1.69
N MET A 187 -6.75 -8.40 1.01
CA MET A 187 -7.13 -8.83 -0.32
C MET A 187 -8.45 -9.63 -0.30
N HIS A 188 -9.49 -9.08 -0.91
CA HIS A 188 -10.78 -9.74 -1.14
C HIS A 188 -11.50 -9.11 -2.35
N ASN A 189 -12.68 -9.61 -2.70
CA ASN A 189 -13.39 -9.22 -3.94
C ASN A 189 -13.74 -7.73 -4.01
N GLU A 190 -13.96 -7.06 -2.89
CA GLU A 190 -14.31 -5.64 -2.86
C GLU A 190 -13.11 -4.72 -3.11
N GLN A 191 -11.88 -5.28 -3.07
CA GLN A 191 -10.66 -4.53 -3.35
C GLN A 191 -10.35 -4.45 -4.85
N PHE A 192 -11.12 -5.13 -5.70
CA PHE A 192 -11.03 -4.99 -7.14
C PHE A 192 -12.30 -4.34 -7.69
N LEU A 193 -12.15 -3.16 -8.28
CA LEU A 193 -13.20 -2.53 -9.07
C LEU A 193 -13.05 -2.95 -10.53
N THR A 194 -14.12 -3.46 -11.11
CA THR A 194 -14.15 -3.94 -12.50
C THR A 194 -15.22 -3.23 -13.31
N ASP A 195 -15.04 -3.21 -14.62
CA ASP A 195 -16.02 -2.68 -15.58
C ASP A 195 -17.20 -3.63 -15.84
N GLY A 196 -17.32 -4.67 -15.02
CA GLY A 196 -18.45 -5.61 -15.01
C GLY A 196 -18.20 -6.89 -15.77
N GLU A 197 -19.29 -7.65 -15.97
CA GLU A 197 -19.28 -8.92 -16.70
C GLU A 197 -18.86 -8.69 -18.16
N GLY A 198 -17.90 -9.49 -18.65
CA GLY A 198 -17.34 -9.34 -19.98
C GLY A 198 -16.40 -8.15 -20.16
N GLY A 199 -16.13 -7.39 -19.11
CA GLY A 199 -15.22 -6.26 -19.12
C GLY A 199 -13.76 -6.67 -19.17
N LYS A 200 -12.87 -5.65 -19.29
CA LYS A 200 -11.41 -5.84 -19.42
C LYS A 200 -10.62 -5.14 -18.35
N GLU A 201 -11.27 -4.28 -17.56
CA GLU A 201 -10.60 -3.45 -16.57
C GLU A 201 -10.74 -4.04 -15.17
N ALA A 202 -9.64 -3.98 -14.41
CA ALA A 202 -9.61 -4.26 -12.99
C ALA A 202 -8.65 -3.28 -12.31
N THR A 203 -9.15 -2.61 -11.27
CA THR A 203 -8.41 -1.60 -10.49
C THR A 203 -8.32 -2.07 -9.05
N LEU A 204 -7.11 -2.16 -8.52
CA LEU A 204 -6.88 -2.51 -7.11
C LEU A 204 -6.98 -1.25 -6.24
N ILE A 205 -7.66 -1.35 -5.10
CA ILE A 205 -7.89 -0.24 -4.18
C ILE A 205 -7.59 -0.63 -2.73
N ASP A 206 -7.48 0.37 -1.87
CA ASP A 206 -7.43 0.28 -0.40
C ASP A 206 -6.22 -0.46 0.18
N TYR A 207 -5.11 0.27 0.32
CA TYR A 207 -3.85 -0.23 0.87
C TYR A 207 -3.74 -0.04 2.40
N GLY A 208 -4.84 0.20 3.10
CA GLY A 208 -4.85 0.54 4.53
C GLY A 208 -4.28 -0.53 5.45
N LEU A 209 -4.28 -1.80 5.05
CA LEU A 209 -3.70 -2.92 5.81
C LEU A 209 -2.42 -3.50 5.18
N SER A 210 -1.82 -2.78 4.24
CA SER A 210 -0.58 -3.20 3.59
C SER A 210 0.60 -3.18 4.54
N GLY A 211 1.57 -4.05 4.29
CA GLY A 211 2.79 -4.12 5.08
C GLY A 211 3.94 -4.74 4.29
N LYS A 212 5.14 -4.70 4.86
CA LYS A 212 6.34 -5.24 4.22
C LYS A 212 6.38 -6.76 4.26
N ILE A 213 6.65 -7.39 3.12
CA ILE A 213 6.77 -8.84 3.02
C ILE A 213 7.91 -9.35 3.90
N GLN A 214 8.99 -8.59 4.08
CA GLN A 214 10.11 -8.97 4.95
C GLN A 214 9.68 -9.18 6.41
N ASP A 215 8.72 -8.39 6.90
CA ASP A 215 8.24 -8.48 8.28
C ASP A 215 7.24 -9.64 8.45
N GLN A 216 6.42 -9.90 7.43
CA GLN A 216 5.41 -10.97 7.42
C GLN A 216 5.39 -11.71 6.08
N PRO A 217 6.41 -12.53 5.76
CA PRO A 217 6.59 -13.10 4.42
C PRO A 217 5.40 -13.92 3.91
N HIS A 218 4.71 -14.63 4.79
CA HIS A 218 3.56 -15.45 4.43
C HIS A 218 2.36 -14.64 3.93
N LYS A 219 2.27 -13.36 4.23
CA LYS A 219 1.14 -12.49 3.85
C LYS A 219 1.02 -12.33 2.33
N ALA A 220 2.14 -12.29 1.61
CA ALA A 220 2.11 -12.26 0.15
C ALA A 220 1.37 -13.47 -0.45
N ILE A 221 1.52 -14.66 0.16
CA ILE A 221 0.81 -15.86 -0.29
C ILE A 221 -0.65 -15.84 0.16
N VAL A 222 -0.93 -15.24 1.33
CA VAL A 222 -2.30 -15.07 1.83
C VAL A 222 -3.11 -14.18 0.88
N ASP A 223 -2.53 -13.15 0.30
CA ASP A 223 -3.19 -12.30 -0.69
C ASP A 223 -3.76 -13.16 -1.85
N PHE A 224 -2.96 -14.05 -2.42
CA PHE A 224 -3.43 -14.95 -3.47
C PHE A 224 -4.40 -16.02 -2.98
N ASN A 225 -4.21 -16.55 -1.78
CA ASN A 225 -5.10 -17.57 -1.25
C ASN A 225 -6.53 -17.04 -1.08
N LYS A 226 -6.68 -15.74 -0.78
CA LYS A 226 -7.98 -15.09 -0.65
C LYS A 226 -8.68 -14.84 -1.99
N VAL A 227 -7.94 -14.42 -3.01
CA VAL A 227 -8.52 -14.04 -4.32
C VAL A 227 -8.27 -15.07 -5.43
N GLY A 228 -7.56 -16.15 -5.15
CA GLY A 228 -7.20 -17.14 -6.16
C GLY A 228 -8.41 -17.80 -6.87
N LYS A 229 -9.53 -17.93 -6.18
CA LYS A 229 -10.79 -18.40 -6.78
C LYS A 229 -11.42 -17.33 -7.69
N LEU A 230 -11.36 -16.07 -7.30
CA LEU A 230 -11.92 -14.95 -8.03
C LEU A 230 -11.16 -14.71 -9.34
N ILE A 231 -9.84 -14.67 -9.24
CA ILE A 231 -8.92 -14.52 -10.38
C ILE A 231 -8.88 -15.82 -11.21
N ASP A 232 -9.20 -16.96 -10.59
CA ASP A 232 -9.07 -18.30 -11.17
C ASP A 232 -7.67 -18.57 -11.72
N ILE A 233 -6.69 -18.50 -10.82
CA ILE A 233 -5.28 -18.71 -11.18
C ILE A 233 -4.98 -20.07 -11.81
N TYR A 234 -5.90 -21.03 -11.73
CA TYR A 234 -5.75 -22.38 -12.32
C TYR A 234 -6.37 -22.53 -13.71
N ARG A 235 -6.87 -21.44 -14.31
CA ARG A 235 -7.40 -21.49 -15.68
C ARG A 235 -6.30 -21.81 -16.71
N PRO A 236 -6.62 -22.57 -17.76
CA PRO A 236 -5.63 -23.03 -18.76
C PRO A 236 -4.88 -21.88 -19.48
N GLU A 237 -5.51 -20.72 -19.65
CA GLU A 237 -4.91 -19.55 -20.30
C GLU A 237 -3.63 -19.09 -19.59
N PHE A 238 -3.48 -19.41 -18.29
CA PHE A 238 -2.28 -19.06 -17.51
C PHE A 238 -1.23 -20.15 -17.38
N ASP A 239 -1.40 -21.32 -18.00
CA ASP A 239 -0.49 -22.46 -17.84
C ASP A 239 0.95 -22.17 -18.26
N LYS A 240 1.12 -21.29 -19.24
CA LYS A 240 2.44 -20.87 -19.75
C LYS A 240 3.00 -19.64 -19.04
N ASP A 241 2.27 -19.01 -18.15
CA ASP A 241 2.74 -17.83 -17.42
C ASP A 241 3.67 -18.26 -16.26
N PRO A 242 4.98 -17.91 -16.30
CA PRO A 242 5.93 -18.29 -15.24
C PRO A 242 5.56 -17.72 -13.89
N TYR A 243 4.99 -16.51 -13.85
CA TYR A 243 4.58 -15.86 -12.61
C TYR A 243 3.39 -16.59 -11.99
N VAL A 244 2.35 -16.89 -12.78
CA VAL A 244 1.20 -17.65 -12.29
C VAL A 244 1.62 -19.03 -11.80
N ASN A 245 2.55 -19.70 -12.48
CA ASN A 245 3.09 -20.97 -12.04
C ASN A 245 3.87 -20.87 -10.72
N LEU A 246 4.60 -19.78 -10.50
CA LEU A 246 5.22 -19.50 -9.21
C LEU A 246 4.16 -19.31 -8.12
N VAL A 247 3.10 -18.54 -8.40
CA VAL A 247 1.98 -18.30 -7.47
C VAL A 247 1.30 -19.61 -7.09
N ARG A 248 0.92 -20.44 -8.08
CA ARG A 248 0.27 -21.74 -7.86
C ARG A 248 1.11 -22.62 -6.91
N LYS A 249 2.39 -22.81 -7.22
CA LYS A 249 3.32 -23.60 -6.39
C LYS A 249 3.40 -23.08 -4.95
N SER A 250 3.46 -21.77 -4.79
CA SER A 250 3.58 -21.15 -3.47
C SER A 250 2.28 -21.25 -2.68
N VAL A 251 1.12 -21.08 -3.32
CA VAL A 251 -0.20 -21.27 -2.70
C VAL A 251 -0.43 -22.71 -2.28
N ASP A 252 -0.07 -23.67 -3.12
CA ASP A 252 -0.24 -25.10 -2.80
C ASP A 252 0.69 -25.52 -1.64
N ALA A 253 1.97 -25.13 -1.67
CA ALA A 253 2.89 -25.35 -0.56
C ALA A 253 2.43 -24.69 0.76
N TYR A 254 1.85 -23.49 0.67
CA TYR A 254 1.28 -22.79 1.83
C TYR A 254 0.09 -23.57 2.43
N LYS A 255 -0.81 -24.09 1.58
CA LYS A 255 -1.97 -24.91 2.01
C LYS A 255 -1.55 -26.21 2.68
N GLU A 256 -0.42 -26.82 2.26
CA GLU A 256 0.13 -28.01 2.89
C GLU A 256 0.76 -27.74 4.25
N ALA A 257 1.27 -26.52 4.48
CA ALA A 257 1.87 -26.09 5.74
C ALA A 257 0.82 -25.75 6.80
N LYS A 258 -0.09 -26.70 7.10
CA LYS A 258 -1.23 -26.54 8.03
C LYS A 258 -0.79 -26.48 9.50
N GLY A 259 -1.69 -25.92 10.33
CA GLY A 259 -1.55 -25.91 11.79
C GLY A 259 -0.99 -24.61 12.35
N GLN A 260 -0.98 -24.51 13.70
CA GLN A 260 -0.58 -23.34 14.47
C GLN A 260 0.77 -23.54 15.20
N SER A 261 1.44 -24.66 14.98
CA SER A 261 2.75 -24.91 15.58
C SER A 261 3.79 -23.90 15.10
N LYS A 262 4.78 -23.59 15.91
CA LYS A 262 5.91 -22.72 15.53
C LYS A 262 6.58 -23.19 14.23
N ALA A 263 6.71 -24.52 14.04
CA ALA A 263 7.27 -25.11 12.83
C ALA A 263 6.40 -24.83 11.59
N ALA A 264 5.07 -24.95 11.69
CA ALA A 264 4.16 -24.66 10.60
C ALA A 264 4.16 -23.16 10.23
N VAL A 265 4.22 -22.28 11.23
CA VAL A 265 4.35 -20.83 11.02
C VAL A 265 5.67 -20.50 10.33
N ALA A 266 6.79 -21.06 10.80
CA ALA A 266 8.10 -20.85 10.20
C ALA A 266 8.14 -21.36 8.74
N LYS A 267 7.56 -22.55 8.47
CA LYS A 267 7.45 -23.08 7.10
C LYS A 267 6.69 -22.14 6.17
N ARG A 268 5.54 -21.57 6.61
CA ARG A 268 4.78 -20.59 5.81
C ARG A 268 5.58 -19.31 5.54
N SER A 269 6.32 -18.82 6.53
CA SER A 269 7.19 -17.65 6.35
C SER A 269 8.30 -17.93 5.34
N GLN A 270 8.91 -19.12 5.42
CA GLN A 270 9.94 -19.57 4.46
C GLN A 270 9.39 -19.62 3.02
N ILE A 271 8.19 -20.16 2.81
CA ILE A 271 7.52 -20.18 1.51
C ILE A 271 7.34 -18.75 0.96
N GLY A 272 6.95 -17.80 1.81
CA GLY A 272 6.79 -16.39 1.41
C GLY A 272 8.12 -15.74 1.00
N LEU A 273 9.22 -16.03 1.70
CA LEU A 273 10.56 -15.54 1.33
C LEU A 273 11.03 -16.15 0.00
N GLU A 274 10.88 -17.47 -0.18
CA GLU A 274 11.24 -18.15 -1.43
C GLU A 274 10.44 -17.63 -2.63
N TYR A 275 9.15 -17.35 -2.42
CA TYR A 275 8.32 -16.70 -3.43
C TYR A 275 8.87 -15.33 -3.81
N LEU A 276 9.19 -14.49 -2.83
CA LEU A 276 9.71 -13.13 -3.07
C LEU A 276 11.06 -13.17 -3.82
N ASP A 277 11.96 -14.07 -3.42
CA ASP A 277 13.27 -14.19 -4.06
C ASP A 277 13.14 -14.62 -5.53
N LYS A 278 12.29 -15.60 -5.83
CA LYS A 278 11.99 -16.02 -7.20
C LYS A 278 11.31 -14.93 -8.00
N LEU A 279 10.39 -14.17 -7.39
CA LEU A 279 9.71 -13.05 -8.03
C LEU A 279 10.70 -11.96 -8.46
N LYS A 280 11.68 -11.63 -7.61
CA LYS A 280 12.74 -10.65 -7.94
C LYS A 280 13.62 -11.11 -9.11
N GLN A 281 13.84 -12.42 -9.27
CA GLN A 281 14.62 -12.98 -10.37
C GLN A 281 13.87 -12.98 -11.72
N MET A 282 12.56 -12.80 -11.71
CA MET A 282 11.73 -12.76 -12.93
C MET A 282 11.76 -11.41 -13.67
N GLY A 283 12.53 -10.44 -13.22
CA GLY A 283 12.72 -9.14 -13.87
C GLY A 283 11.58 -8.17 -13.60
#